data_06cfc7a6dfa3a9e55214151066d882c6
#
_entry.id   06cfc7a6dfa3a9e55214151066d882c6
#
_cell.length_a   1.000
_cell.length_b   1.000
_cell.length_c   1.000
_cell.angle_alpha   90.00
_cell.angle_beta   90.00
_cell.angle_gamma   90.00
#
_symmetry.space_group_name_H-M   'P 1'
#
loop_
_entity.id
_entity.type
_entity.pdbx_description
1 polymer ?
#
loop_
_entity_poly.entity_id
_entity_poly.type
_entity_poly.pdbx_seq_one_letter_code
_entity_poly.pdbx_strand_id
1 'polypeptide(L)'
;MIHSPRVCVQVQSAYIESQSSPEEERYVFAYTVTIRNLGRSQVQLLGRYWLITNGHGRETEVQGEGVVGEQPHIPAGGEYQYTSGAVIETPLGTMQGHYEMIDIDGAPFRIEIPVFRLAVPTLIH
;
A
#
# COMPACT_ATOMS: atom_id res chain seq x y z
N MET A 1 25.55 -0.46 -19.26
CA MET A 1 24.62 0.56 -18.74
C MET A 1 23.72 -0.08 -17.68
N ILE A 2 23.61 0.56 -16.54
CA ILE A 2 22.78 0.07 -15.46
C ILE A 2 21.36 0.61 -15.66
N HIS A 3 20.40 -0.28 -15.74
CA HIS A 3 18.99 0.10 -15.78
C HIS A 3 18.43 0.03 -14.36
N SER A 4 18.22 1.18 -13.75
CA SER A 4 17.54 1.23 -12.46
C SER A 4 16.04 1.13 -12.71
N PRO A 5 15.34 0.21 -12.04
CA PRO A 5 13.89 0.17 -12.13
C PRO A 5 13.29 1.50 -11.69
N ARG A 6 12.31 1.96 -12.42
CA ARG A 6 11.61 3.21 -12.12
C ARG A 6 10.15 2.88 -11.86
N VAL A 7 9.82 2.72 -10.59
CA VAL A 7 8.47 2.35 -10.18
C VAL A 7 7.93 3.43 -9.25
N CYS A 8 6.73 3.86 -9.52
CA CYS A 8 6.05 4.91 -8.78
C CYS A 8 4.82 4.32 -8.09
N VAL A 9 4.59 4.68 -6.83
CA VAL A 9 3.46 4.20 -6.05
C VAL A 9 2.61 5.38 -5.61
N GLN A 10 1.30 5.30 -5.87
CA GLN A 10 0.32 6.27 -5.40
C GLN A 10 -0.75 5.55 -4.62
N VAL A 11 -1.23 6.15 -3.54
CA VAL A 11 -2.27 5.55 -2.70
C VAL A 11 -3.37 6.56 -2.42
N GLN A 12 -4.61 6.08 -2.51
CA GLN A 12 -5.78 6.84 -2.09
C GLN A 12 -6.53 6.02 -1.05
N SER A 13 -6.86 6.63 0.07
CA SER A 13 -7.61 5.97 1.14
C SER A 13 -9.00 6.59 1.28
N ALA A 14 -9.93 5.78 1.80
CA ALA A 14 -11.30 6.23 2.05
C ALA A 14 -11.83 5.55 3.30
N TYR A 15 -12.56 6.31 4.11
CA TYR A 15 -13.24 5.76 5.27
C TYR A 15 -14.51 5.02 4.83
N ILE A 16 -14.72 3.82 5.38
CA ILE A 16 -15.89 3.00 5.05
C ILE A 16 -16.84 3.03 6.25
N GLU A 17 -17.69 4.02 6.26
CA GLU A 17 -18.63 4.26 7.35
C GLU A 17 -19.54 3.06 7.60
N SER A 18 -20.05 2.44 6.54
CA SER A 18 -20.99 1.33 6.64
C SER A 18 -20.41 0.09 7.32
N GLN A 19 -19.09 -0.04 7.37
CA GLN A 19 -18.43 -1.18 8.01
C GLN A 19 -17.76 -0.80 9.33
N SER A 20 -17.83 0.45 9.69
CA SER A 20 -17.21 0.97 10.90
C SER A 20 -18.20 0.97 12.07
N SER A 21 -17.64 0.90 13.27
CA SER A 21 -18.40 0.94 14.50
C SER A 21 -17.61 1.74 15.55
N PRO A 22 -17.70 3.08 15.51
CA PRO A 22 -16.94 3.94 16.42
C PRO A 22 -17.18 3.64 17.91
N GLU A 23 -18.38 3.22 18.28
CA GLU A 23 -18.70 2.84 19.65
C GLU A 23 -17.86 1.64 20.12
N GLU A 24 -17.45 0.80 19.18
CA GLU A 24 -16.62 -0.37 19.47
C GLU A 24 -15.16 -0.12 19.10
N GLU A 25 -14.79 1.13 18.87
CA GLU A 25 -13.43 1.51 18.47
C GLU A 25 -13.00 0.76 17.22
N ARG A 26 -13.90 0.69 16.24
CA ARG A 26 -13.62 0.02 14.98
C ARG A 26 -13.79 0.99 13.82
N TYR A 27 -12.69 1.32 13.17
CA TYR A 27 -12.67 2.24 12.03
C TYR A 27 -12.10 1.51 10.83
N VAL A 28 -12.93 1.36 9.78
CA VAL A 28 -12.57 0.60 8.58
C VAL A 28 -12.25 1.57 7.47
N PHE A 29 -11.14 1.33 6.80
CA PHE A 29 -10.69 2.11 5.66
C PHE A 29 -10.41 1.19 4.48
N ALA A 30 -10.69 1.67 3.28
CA ALA A 30 -10.21 1.05 2.06
C ALA A 30 -9.04 1.89 1.55
N TYR A 31 -8.07 1.26 0.92
CA TYR A 31 -7.00 2.00 0.26
C TYR A 31 -6.75 1.38 -1.12
N THR A 32 -6.60 2.25 -2.10
CA THR A 32 -6.34 1.85 -3.48
C THR A 32 -4.92 2.26 -3.83
N VAL A 33 -4.14 1.28 -4.25
CA VAL A 33 -2.73 1.48 -4.62
C VAL A 33 -2.61 1.37 -6.12
N THR A 34 -1.92 2.34 -6.73
CA THR A 34 -1.56 2.29 -8.14
C THR A 34 -0.04 2.24 -8.25
N ILE A 35 0.45 1.19 -8.87
CA ILE A 35 1.89 0.96 -9.05
C ILE A 35 2.17 1.12 -10.54
N ARG A 36 3.01 2.11 -10.91
CA ARG A 36 3.35 2.39 -12.31
C ARG A 36 4.79 2.03 -12.58
N ASN A 37 4.99 1.28 -13.62
CA ASN A 37 6.33 0.96 -14.09
C ASN A 37 6.75 1.97 -15.16
N LEU A 38 7.57 2.93 -14.76
CA LEU A 38 8.06 3.98 -15.65
C LEU A 38 9.40 3.60 -16.30
N GLY A 39 9.85 2.37 -16.07
CA GLY A 39 11.09 1.87 -16.66
C GLY A 39 10.89 1.29 -18.05
N ARG A 40 11.94 0.67 -18.55
CA ARG A 40 11.96 0.11 -19.91
C ARG A 40 11.77 -1.39 -19.94
N SER A 41 11.70 -2.03 -18.80
CA SER A 41 11.57 -3.48 -18.68
C SER A 41 10.50 -3.84 -17.69
N GLN A 42 9.95 -5.05 -17.85
CA GLN A 42 8.95 -5.59 -16.95
C GLN A 42 9.53 -5.76 -15.54
N VAL A 43 8.68 -5.56 -14.53
CA VAL A 43 8.99 -5.87 -13.13
C VAL A 43 7.90 -6.78 -12.57
N GLN A 44 8.20 -7.50 -11.49
CA GLN A 44 7.21 -8.32 -10.81
C GLN A 44 7.19 -7.96 -9.33
N LEU A 45 6.00 -7.84 -8.79
CA LEU A 45 5.81 -7.62 -7.36
C LEU A 45 5.77 -8.97 -6.66
N LEU A 46 6.67 -9.18 -5.69
CA LEU A 46 6.77 -10.46 -4.98
C LEU A 46 6.18 -10.44 -3.57
N GLY A 47 6.31 -9.32 -2.86
CA GLY A 47 5.85 -9.26 -1.48
C GLY A 47 5.57 -7.85 -1.01
N ARG A 48 4.95 -7.78 0.16
CA ARG A 48 4.57 -6.50 0.77
C ARG A 48 4.92 -6.45 2.24
N TYR A 49 5.20 -5.25 2.72
CA TYR A 49 5.37 -4.95 4.12
C TYR A 49 4.59 -3.67 4.44
N TRP A 50 3.79 -3.70 5.50
CA TRP A 50 3.04 -2.55 5.98
C TRP A 50 3.32 -2.30 7.44
N LEU A 51 3.50 -1.03 7.79
CA LEU A 51 3.50 -0.56 9.18
C LEU A 51 2.29 0.34 9.35
N ILE A 52 1.37 -0.08 10.19
CA ILE A 52 0.12 0.64 10.47
C ILE A 52 0.24 1.24 11.86
N THR A 53 0.12 2.56 11.97
CA THR A 53 0.21 3.26 13.25
C THR A 53 -1.13 3.91 13.54
N ASN A 54 -1.75 3.57 14.69
CA ASN A 54 -3.01 4.18 15.07
C ASN A 54 -2.80 5.50 15.81
N GLY A 55 -3.90 6.18 16.17
CA GLY A 55 -3.84 7.49 16.83
C GLY A 55 -3.24 7.49 18.21
N HIS A 56 -3.08 6.33 18.84
CA HIS A 56 -2.40 6.18 20.14
C HIS A 56 -0.92 5.85 19.97
N GLY A 57 -0.43 5.80 18.74
CA GLY A 57 0.95 5.45 18.46
C GLY A 57 1.24 3.96 18.47
N ARG A 58 0.21 3.12 18.57
CA ARG A 58 0.41 1.68 18.51
C ARG A 58 0.68 1.25 17.06
N GLU A 59 1.71 0.44 16.88
CA GLU A 59 2.15 -0.03 15.58
C GLU A 59 1.78 -1.49 15.35
N THR A 60 1.31 -1.80 14.16
CA THR A 60 1.02 -3.16 13.72
C THR A 60 1.74 -3.39 12.41
N GLU A 61 2.46 -4.51 12.32
CA GLU A 61 3.18 -4.87 11.11
C GLU A 61 2.45 -5.98 10.37
N VAL A 62 2.37 -5.85 9.04
CA VAL A 62 1.78 -6.88 8.17
C VAL A 62 2.78 -7.20 7.08
N GLN A 63 3.11 -8.47 6.91
CA GLN A 63 4.04 -8.95 5.91
C GLN A 63 3.42 -10.11 5.17
N GLY A 64 3.69 -10.22 3.88
CA GLY A 64 3.18 -11.35 3.13
C GLY A 64 3.63 -11.35 1.67
N GLU A 65 3.37 -12.46 0.99
CA GLU A 65 3.65 -12.60 -0.43
C GLU A 65 2.56 -11.96 -1.25
N GLY A 66 2.95 -11.21 -2.28
CA GLY A 66 2.03 -10.63 -3.23
C GLY A 66 1.11 -9.57 -2.64
N VAL A 67 0.09 -9.25 -3.40
CA VAL A 67 -0.99 -8.33 -3.01
C VAL A 67 -2.30 -8.92 -3.49
N VAL A 68 -3.30 -8.98 -2.60
CA VAL A 68 -4.63 -9.57 -2.85
C VAL A 68 -4.54 -10.91 -3.60
N GLY A 69 -3.61 -11.77 -3.16
CA GLY A 69 -3.45 -13.13 -3.69
C GLY A 69 -2.69 -13.22 -5.00
N GLU A 70 -2.05 -12.13 -5.47
CA GLU A 70 -1.35 -12.12 -6.74
C GLU A 70 0.07 -11.58 -6.62
N GLN A 71 0.94 -12.02 -7.52
CA GLN A 71 2.29 -11.49 -7.69
C GLN A 71 2.40 -10.96 -9.12
N PRO A 72 1.82 -9.78 -9.39
CA PRO A 72 1.63 -9.30 -10.75
C PRO A 72 2.92 -8.94 -11.45
N HIS A 73 2.95 -9.22 -12.76
CA HIS A 73 3.98 -8.73 -13.66
C HIS A 73 3.47 -7.42 -14.24
N ILE A 74 4.27 -6.36 -14.11
CA ILE A 74 3.90 -5.03 -14.60
C ILE A 74 4.81 -4.69 -15.77
N PRO A 75 4.27 -4.64 -17.00
CA PRO A 75 5.09 -4.37 -18.16
C PRO A 75 5.63 -2.95 -18.16
N ALA A 76 6.67 -2.72 -18.95
CA ALA A 76 7.21 -1.37 -19.11
C ALA A 76 6.12 -0.41 -19.58
N GLY A 77 5.97 0.72 -18.90
CA GLY A 77 4.93 1.70 -19.21
C GLY A 77 3.55 1.31 -18.68
N GLY A 78 3.41 0.14 -18.06
CA GLY A 78 2.13 -0.31 -17.54
C GLY A 78 1.92 0.02 -16.08
N GLU A 79 0.74 -0.32 -15.58
CA GLU A 79 0.42 -0.13 -14.20
C GLU A 79 -0.39 -1.29 -13.64
N TYR A 80 -0.35 -1.43 -12.32
CA TYR A 80 -1.18 -2.39 -11.59
C TYR A 80 -1.88 -1.65 -10.46
N GLN A 81 -3.17 -1.88 -10.32
CA GLN A 81 -3.97 -1.23 -9.28
C GLN A 81 -4.73 -2.27 -8.49
N TYR A 82 -4.75 -2.10 -7.18
CA TYR A 82 -5.55 -2.96 -6.31
C TYR A 82 -6.10 -2.18 -5.14
N THR A 83 -7.16 -2.71 -4.53
CA THR A 83 -7.78 -2.12 -3.35
C THR A 83 -7.79 -3.16 -2.24
N SER A 84 -7.44 -2.71 -1.05
CA SER A 84 -7.47 -3.55 0.15
C SER A 84 -8.02 -2.74 1.31
N GLY A 85 -8.10 -3.34 2.48
CA GLY A 85 -8.68 -2.68 3.64
C GLY A 85 -7.77 -2.72 4.86
N ALA A 86 -8.03 -1.78 5.76
CA ALA A 86 -7.36 -1.71 7.04
C ALA A 86 -8.38 -1.35 8.12
N VAL A 87 -8.22 -1.94 9.30
CA VAL A 87 -9.07 -1.65 10.46
C VAL A 87 -8.17 -1.16 11.58
N ILE A 88 -8.50 0.01 12.13
CA ILE A 88 -7.77 0.55 13.27
C ILE A 88 -8.76 0.94 14.38
N GLU A 89 -8.25 1.10 15.58
CA GLU A 89 -9.07 1.37 16.77
C GLU A 89 -9.36 2.85 16.98
N THR A 90 -8.73 3.71 16.18
CA THR A 90 -8.84 5.17 16.32
C THR A 90 -9.30 5.80 15.01
N PRO A 91 -9.90 7.00 15.08
CA PRO A 91 -10.38 7.66 13.86
C PRO A 91 -9.28 8.23 12.96
N LEU A 92 -8.04 8.18 13.41
CA LEU A 92 -6.89 8.71 12.67
C LEU A 92 -5.72 7.76 12.82
N GLY A 93 -5.03 7.49 11.73
CA GLY A 93 -3.80 6.69 11.74
C GLY A 93 -3.01 6.93 10.48
N THR A 94 -1.94 6.17 10.32
CA THR A 94 -1.09 6.22 9.11
C THR A 94 -0.70 4.82 8.69
N MET A 95 -0.40 4.68 7.40
CA MET A 95 0.21 3.48 6.86
C MET A 95 1.43 3.86 6.05
N GLN A 96 2.44 3.01 6.12
CA GLN A 96 3.65 3.11 5.32
C GLN A 96 4.24 1.73 5.14
N GLY A 97 5.12 1.56 4.19
CA GLY A 97 5.72 0.26 3.96
C GLY A 97 6.50 0.22 2.68
N HIS A 98 6.63 -0.98 2.13
CA HIS A 98 7.35 -1.16 0.88
C HIS A 98 6.89 -2.42 0.17
N TYR A 99 7.25 -2.51 -1.11
CA TYR A 99 7.08 -3.72 -1.90
C TYR A 99 8.44 -4.33 -2.19
N GLU A 100 8.52 -5.64 -2.10
CA GLU A 100 9.67 -6.41 -2.57
C GLU A 100 9.39 -6.77 -4.01
N MET A 101 10.29 -6.40 -4.91
CA MET A 101 10.12 -6.58 -6.34
C MET A 101 11.35 -7.24 -6.96
N ILE A 102 11.17 -7.71 -8.18
CA ILE A 102 12.25 -8.31 -8.95
C ILE A 102 12.20 -7.73 -10.36
N ASP A 103 13.37 -7.44 -10.94
CA ASP A 103 13.43 -6.94 -12.30
C ASP A 103 13.47 -8.09 -13.31
N ILE A 104 13.53 -7.76 -14.59
CA ILE A 104 13.47 -8.77 -15.67
C ILE A 104 14.69 -9.70 -15.65
N ASP A 105 15.79 -9.27 -15.06
CA ASP A 105 17.02 -10.06 -14.97
C ASP A 105 17.07 -10.90 -13.68
N GLY A 106 16.02 -10.84 -12.87
CA GLY A 106 15.95 -11.56 -11.61
C GLY A 106 16.60 -10.86 -10.44
N ALA A 107 16.97 -9.59 -10.59
CA ALA A 107 17.59 -8.83 -9.51
C ALA A 107 16.51 -8.25 -8.59
N PRO A 108 16.59 -8.52 -7.27
CA PRO A 108 15.62 -7.98 -6.33
C PRO A 108 15.83 -6.49 -6.07
N PHE A 109 14.75 -5.79 -5.83
CA PHE A 109 14.80 -4.40 -5.41
C PHE A 109 13.56 -4.08 -4.58
N ARG A 110 13.62 -2.97 -3.85
CA ARG A 110 12.55 -2.54 -2.96
C ARG A 110 12.03 -1.18 -3.41
N ILE A 111 10.70 -1.02 -3.37
CA ILE A 111 10.05 0.26 -3.63
C ILE A 111 9.33 0.70 -2.37
N GLU A 112 9.65 1.90 -1.90
CA GLU A 112 8.99 2.46 -0.74
C GLU A 112 7.60 2.95 -1.09
N ILE A 113 6.65 2.72 -0.18
CA ILE A 113 5.30 3.24 -0.28
C ILE A 113 5.27 4.53 0.55
N PRO A 114 4.89 5.67 -0.04
CA PRO A 114 4.80 6.91 0.73
C PRO A 114 3.84 6.77 1.90
N VAL A 115 4.14 7.43 3.01
CA VAL A 115 3.23 7.45 4.16
C VAL A 115 1.92 8.09 3.73
N PHE A 116 0.81 7.45 4.06
CA PHE A 116 -0.50 8.04 3.81
C PHE A 116 -1.38 7.93 5.06
N ARG A 117 -2.39 8.79 5.10
CA ARG A 117 -3.25 8.94 6.26
C ARG A 117 -4.51 8.11 6.13
N LEU A 118 -4.92 7.52 7.26
CA LEU A 118 -6.24 6.93 7.42
C LEU A 118 -7.00 7.89 8.35
N ALA A 119 -8.01 8.58 7.84
CA ALA A 119 -8.71 9.58 8.65
C ALA A 119 -10.20 9.63 8.31
N VAL A 120 -11.01 9.68 9.37
CA VAL A 120 -12.44 9.92 9.24
C VAL A 120 -12.60 11.36 8.73
N PRO A 121 -13.39 11.59 7.66
CA PRO A 121 -13.49 12.93 7.04
C PRO A 121 -13.90 14.05 7.98
N THR A 122 -14.73 13.76 8.98
CA THR A 122 -15.21 14.76 9.93
C THR A 122 -14.13 15.34 10.82
N LEU A 123 -12.93 14.74 10.84
CA LEU A 123 -11.80 15.23 11.63
C LEU A 123 -10.95 16.24 10.87
N ILE A 124 -11.21 16.43 9.58
CA ILE A 124 -10.40 17.28 8.71
C ILE A 124 -11.16 18.58 8.45
N HIS A 125 -11.15 19.44 9.41
CA HIS A 125 -11.77 20.76 9.30
C HIS A 125 -10.76 21.85 9.52
#